data_ed1df160f17808d55e96d6617ca27f0e
#
_entry.id   ed1df160f17808d55e96d6617ca27f0e
#
_cell.length_a   1.000
_cell.length_b   1.000
_cell.length_c   1.000
_cell.angle_alpha   90.00
_cell.angle_beta   90.00
_cell.angle_gamma   90.00
#
_symmetry.space_group_name_H-M   'P 1'
#
loop_
_entity.id
_entity.type
_entity.pdbx_description
1 polymer ?
#
loop_
_entity_poly.entity_id
_entity_poly.type
_entity_poly.pdbx_seq_one_letter_code
_entity_poly.pdbx_strand_id
1 'polypeptide(L)'
;MKTKAYTVSLLALLASFTTQAAEIYKAKDGSTVDLYGRLGFNISDKKSGDTQGDFDGRLGVSGRQVVNDTVSVIGLAQYQVNSAEYANNVEGENDSLTARYVWAGLDMSQYGKITGGRVSSGLIMFTDIGDVFASSDVSTGRQARHIDPTAVQVFRQDGTVQYQNTFGNFDFSTAYIIGNNTSDLDYGYNAALRYTLDMGDAGKLAPVIAFQKTRAKQSDNSRTNGADTFTYGGVGTRYYLGSLMLGLLYSQDTVTYTNGYADSKDKNWEFTAVYDINSDWTVRTGYRYLNNEGGDELVLRDTTFEAQYKLTPRSSIYTAYILRNGQDGKNVMTGRSVSFGGSSASESFYHAGLRYEF
;
A
#
# COMPACT_ATOMS: atom_id res chain seq x y z
N MET A 1 -25.09 -36.59 7.39
CA MET A 1 -24.52 -35.61 6.44
C MET A 1 -23.36 -34.89 7.15
N LYS A 2 -22.13 -35.12 6.73
CA LYS A 2 -20.95 -34.48 7.33
C LYS A 2 -20.70 -33.19 6.55
N THR A 3 -21.04 -32.07 7.14
CA THR A 3 -20.68 -30.73 6.63
C THR A 3 -19.16 -30.56 6.72
N LYS A 4 -18.49 -30.52 5.57
CA LYS A 4 -17.09 -30.13 5.49
C LYS A 4 -17.03 -28.62 5.70
N ALA A 5 -16.55 -28.19 6.86
CA ALA A 5 -16.19 -26.81 7.10
C ALA A 5 -15.01 -26.44 6.19
N TYR A 6 -15.25 -25.64 5.16
CA TYR A 6 -14.18 -25.00 4.41
C TYR A 6 -13.68 -23.82 5.22
N THR A 7 -12.60 -24.05 5.95
CA THR A 7 -11.80 -22.99 6.55
C THR A 7 -11.07 -22.27 5.40
N VAL A 8 -11.70 -21.28 4.81
CA VAL A 8 -11.01 -20.36 3.91
C VAL A 8 -10.22 -19.42 4.79
N SER A 9 -8.96 -19.79 5.04
CA SER A 9 -8.00 -18.94 5.73
C SER A 9 -7.84 -17.67 4.92
N LEU A 10 -8.22 -16.54 5.48
CA LEU A 10 -8.03 -15.18 4.91
C LEU A 10 -6.54 -14.75 4.98
N LEU A 11 -5.62 -15.71 4.95
CA LEU A 11 -4.18 -15.52 4.70
C LEU A 11 -3.89 -14.92 3.33
N ALA A 12 -4.95 -14.63 2.54
CA ALA A 12 -4.87 -14.13 1.17
C ALA A 12 -4.22 -12.74 1.04
N LEU A 13 -4.07 -11.95 2.11
CA LEU A 13 -3.52 -10.59 1.99
C LEU A 13 -1.99 -10.53 2.00
N LEU A 14 -1.33 -11.54 2.56
CA LEU A 14 0.13 -11.72 2.38
C LEU A 14 0.45 -12.71 1.25
N ALA A 15 -0.55 -13.47 0.77
CA ALA A 15 -0.45 -14.43 -0.31
C ALA A 15 -0.83 -13.86 -1.69
N SER A 16 -1.19 -12.58 -1.79
CA SER A 16 -1.52 -11.96 -3.10
C SER A 16 -0.36 -11.99 -4.10
N PHE A 17 0.83 -12.31 -3.64
CA PHE A 17 2.01 -12.46 -4.50
C PHE A 17 2.25 -13.90 -4.99
N THR A 18 1.63 -14.91 -4.36
CA THR A 18 1.98 -16.32 -4.64
C THR A 18 1.05 -17.03 -5.62
N THR A 19 -0.14 -16.49 -5.89
CA THR A 19 -1.10 -17.16 -6.78
C THR A 19 -0.78 -17.05 -8.26
N GLN A 20 0.20 -16.21 -8.63
CA GLN A 20 0.59 -15.97 -10.02
C GLN A 20 2.08 -16.21 -10.29
N ALA A 21 2.88 -16.44 -9.25
CA ALA A 21 4.31 -16.71 -9.38
C ALA A 21 4.56 -18.01 -10.14
N ALA A 22 5.56 -17.99 -11.02
CA ALA A 22 6.07 -19.20 -11.64
C ALA A 22 7.06 -19.88 -10.68
N GLU A 23 6.73 -21.08 -10.19
CA GLU A 23 7.67 -21.90 -9.43
C GLU A 23 8.82 -22.31 -10.37
N ILE A 24 10.00 -21.71 -10.17
CA ILE A 24 11.20 -22.00 -10.98
C ILE A 24 12.06 -23.11 -10.36
N TYR A 25 11.88 -23.37 -9.09
CA TYR A 25 12.56 -24.45 -8.40
C TYR A 25 11.72 -24.97 -7.23
N LYS A 26 11.69 -26.31 -7.11
CA LYS A 26 11.10 -27.04 -5.96
C LYS A 26 11.97 -28.22 -5.59
N ALA A 27 12.39 -28.23 -4.33
CA ALA A 27 13.15 -29.33 -3.76
C ALA A 27 12.23 -30.41 -3.16
N LYS A 28 12.78 -31.59 -2.90
CA LYS A 28 12.04 -32.72 -2.30
C LYS A 28 11.57 -32.43 -0.88
N ASP A 29 12.25 -31.57 -0.15
CA ASP A 29 11.92 -31.15 1.21
C ASP A 29 10.81 -30.06 1.25
N GLY A 30 10.31 -29.62 0.07
CA GLY A 30 9.29 -28.57 -0.04
C GLY A 30 9.86 -27.15 -0.11
N SER A 31 11.19 -26.99 -0.19
CA SER A 31 11.80 -25.69 -0.44
C SER A 31 11.51 -25.21 -1.87
N THR A 32 11.22 -23.90 -2.05
CA THR A 32 10.83 -23.32 -3.34
C THR A 32 11.58 -22.03 -3.64
N VAL A 33 11.70 -21.73 -4.93
CA VAL A 33 12.03 -20.40 -5.45
C VAL A 33 11.02 -20.05 -6.53
N ASP A 34 10.42 -18.88 -6.41
CA ASP A 34 9.36 -18.42 -7.29
C ASP A 34 9.75 -17.10 -7.95
N LEU A 35 9.45 -16.98 -9.23
CA LEU A 35 9.59 -15.75 -10.01
C LEU A 35 8.21 -15.20 -10.32
N TYR A 36 8.03 -13.91 -10.13
CA TYR A 36 6.80 -13.22 -10.48
C TYR A 36 7.08 -11.81 -10.96
N GLY A 37 6.13 -11.25 -11.67
CA GLY A 37 6.26 -9.89 -12.15
C GLY A 37 4.97 -9.32 -12.67
N ARG A 38 5.06 -8.04 -13.03
CA ARG A 38 3.98 -7.29 -13.65
C ARG A 38 4.54 -6.37 -14.71
N LEU A 39 3.89 -6.30 -15.86
CA LEU A 39 4.09 -5.28 -16.88
C LEU A 39 2.74 -4.58 -17.09
N GLY A 40 2.76 -3.27 -17.09
CA GLY A 40 1.57 -2.46 -17.30
C GLY A 40 1.85 -1.29 -18.23
N PHE A 41 0.82 -0.93 -18.97
CA PHE A 41 0.76 0.29 -19.74
C PHE A 41 -0.48 1.06 -19.32
N ASN A 42 -0.33 2.34 -19.05
CA ASN A 42 -1.40 3.23 -18.64
C ASN A 42 -1.37 4.51 -19.45
N ILE A 43 -2.53 4.96 -19.88
CA ILE A 43 -2.73 6.27 -20.53
C ILE A 43 -3.56 7.11 -19.57
N SER A 44 -3.16 8.35 -19.32
CA SER A 44 -3.84 9.27 -18.40
C SER A 44 -3.57 10.72 -18.79
N ASP A 45 -4.51 11.61 -18.53
CA ASP A 45 -4.33 13.07 -18.57
C ASP A 45 -4.10 13.69 -17.19
N LYS A 46 -3.80 12.86 -16.19
CA LYS A 46 -3.60 13.26 -14.79
C LYS A 46 -2.52 14.33 -14.60
N LYS A 47 -1.42 14.24 -15.34
CA LYS A 47 -0.31 15.17 -15.25
C LYS A 47 -0.43 16.21 -16.37
N SER A 48 -0.42 17.51 -16.03
CA SER A 48 -0.45 18.64 -16.99
C SER A 48 -1.68 18.79 -17.88
N GLY A 49 -2.74 18.00 -17.68
CA GLY A 49 -3.93 18.02 -18.55
C GLY A 49 -3.74 17.42 -19.95
N ASP A 50 -2.52 17.02 -20.32
CA ASP A 50 -2.22 16.35 -21.57
C ASP A 50 -2.18 14.83 -21.38
N THR A 51 -2.65 14.10 -22.40
CA THR A 51 -2.60 12.64 -22.40
C THR A 51 -1.15 12.14 -22.43
N GLN A 52 -0.77 11.37 -21.44
CA GLN A 52 0.55 10.77 -21.30
C GLN A 52 0.46 9.25 -21.15
N GLY A 53 1.45 8.53 -21.67
CA GLY A 53 1.66 7.11 -21.39
C GLY A 53 2.59 6.93 -20.20
N ASP A 54 2.31 5.90 -19.39
CA ASP A 54 3.09 5.52 -18.22
C ASP A 54 3.28 4.00 -18.22
N PHE A 55 4.52 3.53 -18.02
CA PHE A 55 4.84 2.11 -17.96
C PHE A 55 5.11 1.69 -16.51
N ASP A 56 4.42 0.64 -16.06
CA ASP A 56 4.61 0.04 -14.76
C ASP A 56 5.23 -1.36 -14.93
N GLY A 57 6.47 -1.52 -14.55
CA GLY A 57 7.19 -2.79 -14.55
C GLY A 57 7.54 -3.20 -13.12
N ARG A 58 7.34 -4.47 -12.79
CA ARG A 58 7.79 -5.07 -11.52
C ARG A 58 8.37 -6.44 -11.77
N LEU A 59 9.46 -6.74 -11.07
CA LEU A 59 10.10 -8.05 -11.08
C LEU A 59 10.40 -8.47 -9.64
N GLY A 60 10.04 -9.69 -9.27
CA GLY A 60 10.25 -10.20 -7.93
C GLY A 60 10.66 -11.67 -7.93
N VAL A 61 11.50 -11.99 -6.95
CA VAL A 61 11.88 -13.36 -6.62
C VAL A 61 11.57 -13.60 -5.15
N SER A 62 10.88 -14.68 -4.85
CA SER A 62 10.66 -15.14 -3.48
C SER A 62 11.25 -16.52 -3.28
N GLY A 63 11.60 -16.81 -2.04
CA GLY A 63 12.16 -18.13 -1.68
C GLY A 63 11.66 -18.59 -0.34
N ARG A 64 11.53 -19.90 -0.22
CA ARG A 64 11.25 -20.62 1.02
C ARG A 64 12.21 -21.81 1.13
N GLN A 65 12.94 -21.86 2.22
CA GLN A 65 13.79 -23.00 2.57
C GLN A 65 13.24 -23.65 3.83
N VAL A 66 12.85 -24.90 3.72
CA VAL A 66 12.37 -25.69 4.86
C VAL A 66 13.54 -26.05 5.76
N VAL A 67 13.44 -25.73 7.06
CA VAL A 67 14.43 -26.11 8.09
C VAL A 67 13.95 -27.35 8.83
N ASN A 68 12.68 -27.38 9.19
CA ASN A 68 11.98 -28.50 9.82
C ASN A 68 10.47 -28.34 9.64
N ASP A 69 9.66 -29.19 10.25
CA ASP A 69 8.20 -29.22 10.10
C ASP A 69 7.51 -27.91 10.57
N THR A 70 8.17 -27.11 11.37
CA THR A 70 7.59 -25.89 11.95
C THR A 70 8.25 -24.60 11.40
N VAL A 71 9.52 -24.66 11.03
CA VAL A 71 10.31 -23.47 10.70
C VAL A 71 10.80 -23.52 9.26
N SER A 72 10.60 -22.44 8.55
CA SER A 72 11.22 -22.18 7.23
C SER A 72 11.88 -20.81 7.22
N VAL A 73 13.02 -20.71 6.55
CA VAL A 73 13.60 -19.41 6.16
C VAL A 73 12.85 -18.94 4.93
N ILE A 74 12.46 -17.68 4.92
CA ILE A 74 11.73 -17.03 3.81
C ILE A 74 12.41 -15.74 3.39
N GLY A 75 12.26 -15.37 2.13
CA GLY A 75 12.81 -14.13 1.61
C GLY A 75 12.07 -13.64 0.38
N LEU A 76 12.16 -12.33 0.15
CA LEU A 76 11.55 -11.66 -0.99
C LEU A 76 12.45 -10.52 -1.46
N ALA A 77 12.68 -10.43 -2.76
CA ALA A 77 13.22 -9.25 -3.42
C ALA A 77 12.29 -8.85 -4.57
N GLN A 78 11.73 -7.64 -4.51
CA GLN A 78 10.88 -7.08 -5.57
C GLN A 78 11.36 -5.68 -5.93
N TYR A 79 11.50 -5.44 -7.23
CA TYR A 79 11.92 -4.18 -7.79
C TYR A 79 10.87 -3.60 -8.73
N GLN A 80 10.76 -2.28 -8.75
CA GLN A 80 10.12 -1.51 -9.82
C GLN A 80 11.12 -1.41 -10.97
N VAL A 81 10.66 -1.68 -12.19
CA VAL A 81 11.45 -1.55 -13.42
C VAL A 81 11.06 -0.22 -14.08
N ASN A 82 11.97 0.76 -14.02
CA ASN A 82 11.73 2.10 -14.54
C ASN A 82 12.27 2.31 -15.96
N SER A 83 13.08 1.41 -16.45
CA SER A 83 13.79 1.56 -17.74
C SER A 83 12.86 1.63 -18.96
N ALA A 84 11.64 1.12 -18.86
CA ALA A 84 10.68 1.22 -19.96
C ALA A 84 10.15 2.65 -20.17
N GLU A 85 10.10 3.45 -19.11
CA GLU A 85 9.65 4.84 -19.13
C GLU A 85 10.77 5.80 -19.56
N TYR A 86 12.00 5.50 -19.13
CA TYR A 86 13.15 6.40 -19.29
C TYR A 86 14.22 5.89 -20.25
N ALA A 87 13.97 4.81 -21.01
CA ALA A 87 14.95 4.20 -21.91
C ALA A 87 15.55 5.16 -22.95
N ASN A 88 14.84 6.24 -23.29
CA ASN A 88 15.28 7.26 -24.22
C ASN A 88 15.74 8.57 -23.55
N ASN A 89 15.73 8.62 -22.24
CA ASN A 89 16.12 9.83 -21.50
C ASN A 89 17.62 9.81 -21.24
N VAL A 90 18.39 10.53 -22.06
CA VAL A 90 19.85 10.49 -22.09
C VAL A 90 20.50 11.27 -20.92
N GLU A 91 19.74 12.05 -20.15
CA GLU A 91 20.28 12.99 -19.16
C GLU A 91 19.69 12.83 -17.75
N GLY A 92 19.19 11.67 -17.34
CA GLY A 92 18.66 11.48 -16.00
C GLY A 92 19.41 10.41 -15.23
N GLU A 93 19.90 10.70 -14.05
CA GLU A 93 20.28 9.72 -13.01
C GLU A 93 19.01 9.01 -12.50
N ASN A 94 18.32 8.31 -13.37
CA ASN A 94 17.18 7.50 -12.96
C ASN A 94 17.64 6.05 -12.82
N ASP A 95 17.64 5.55 -11.61
CA ASP A 95 17.85 4.14 -11.33
C ASP A 95 16.87 3.31 -12.17
N SER A 96 17.39 2.45 -13.04
CA SER A 96 16.59 1.55 -13.87
C SER A 96 15.77 0.56 -13.03
N LEU A 97 16.18 0.32 -11.80
CA LEU A 97 15.52 -0.54 -10.82
C LEU A 97 15.43 0.16 -9.47
N THR A 98 14.22 0.24 -8.90
CA THR A 98 13.99 0.76 -7.55
C THR A 98 13.47 -0.34 -6.64
N ALA A 99 14.12 -0.55 -5.49
CA ALA A 99 13.71 -1.56 -4.52
C ALA A 99 12.31 -1.25 -3.96
N ARG A 100 11.39 -2.21 -4.07
CA ARG A 100 10.05 -2.15 -3.47
C ARG A 100 10.01 -2.89 -2.14
N TYR A 101 10.41 -4.16 -2.16
CA TYR A 101 10.53 -5.03 -1.00
C TYR A 101 11.84 -5.79 -1.09
N VAL A 102 12.63 -5.80 -0.02
CA VAL A 102 13.84 -6.60 0.10
C VAL A 102 13.98 -7.01 1.55
N TRP A 103 13.60 -8.25 1.87
CA TRP A 103 13.60 -8.73 3.24
C TRP A 103 13.85 -10.23 3.31
N ALA A 104 14.30 -10.68 4.48
CA ALA A 104 14.39 -12.08 4.84
C ALA A 104 13.75 -12.30 6.21
N GLY A 105 13.44 -13.56 6.54
CA GLY A 105 12.81 -13.86 7.82
C GLY A 105 12.61 -15.35 8.07
N LEU A 106 11.86 -15.60 9.14
CA LEU A 106 11.46 -16.93 9.57
C LEU A 106 9.93 -17.02 9.53
N ASP A 107 9.43 -18.05 8.90
CA ASP A 107 8.04 -18.51 9.03
C ASP A 107 8.04 -19.67 10.03
N MET A 108 7.37 -19.46 11.17
CA MET A 108 7.31 -20.41 12.28
C MET A 108 5.92 -21.06 12.37
N SER A 109 5.23 -21.19 11.23
CA SER A 109 3.90 -21.79 11.12
C SER A 109 2.89 -21.09 12.06
N GLN A 110 2.26 -21.85 12.99
CA GLN A 110 1.29 -21.31 13.95
C GLN A 110 1.84 -20.25 14.92
N TYR A 111 3.16 -20.13 15.02
CA TYR A 111 3.81 -19.12 15.86
C TYR A 111 4.07 -17.81 15.13
N GLY A 112 3.65 -17.72 13.86
CA GLY A 112 3.74 -16.50 13.05
C GLY A 112 5.05 -16.35 12.30
N LYS A 113 5.27 -15.14 11.81
CA LYS A 113 6.43 -14.79 10.98
C LYS A 113 7.18 -13.63 11.58
N ILE A 114 8.52 -13.70 11.55
CA ILE A 114 9.40 -12.57 11.83
C ILE A 114 10.16 -12.25 10.54
N THR A 115 10.08 -11.01 10.08
CA THR A 115 10.76 -10.55 8.87
C THR A 115 11.58 -9.30 9.17
N GLY A 116 12.71 -9.13 8.48
CA GLY A 116 13.57 -7.96 8.62
C GLY A 116 14.08 -7.45 7.28
N GLY A 117 14.13 -6.13 7.13
CA GLY A 117 14.58 -5.44 5.91
C GLY A 117 13.60 -4.36 5.44
N ARG A 118 13.46 -4.19 4.12
CA ARG A 118 12.42 -3.37 3.51
C ARG A 118 11.15 -4.20 3.35
N VAL A 119 10.30 -4.14 4.38
CA VAL A 119 9.13 -5.02 4.50
C VAL A 119 7.87 -4.37 3.93
N SER A 120 6.88 -5.22 3.64
CA SER A 120 5.49 -4.81 3.49
C SER A 120 4.90 -4.58 4.88
N SER A 121 4.56 -3.35 5.19
CA SER A 121 4.03 -3.01 6.52
C SER A 121 2.73 -3.76 6.82
N GLY A 122 2.58 -4.20 8.07
CA GLY A 122 1.32 -4.76 8.54
C GLY A 122 0.14 -3.78 8.51
N LEU A 123 0.40 -2.48 8.39
CA LEU A 123 -0.63 -1.45 8.19
C LEU A 123 -1.37 -1.60 6.86
N ILE A 124 -0.86 -2.40 5.93
CA ILE A 124 -1.58 -2.77 4.70
C ILE A 124 -2.95 -3.42 5.01
N MET A 125 -3.10 -4.10 6.13
CA MET A 125 -4.42 -4.59 6.57
C MET A 125 -5.48 -3.48 6.67
N PHE A 126 -5.06 -2.25 6.91
CA PHE A 126 -5.93 -1.09 6.97
C PHE A 126 -6.00 -0.36 5.63
N THR A 127 -4.85 -0.11 5.00
CA THR A 127 -4.80 0.69 3.77
C THR A 127 -5.45 -0.01 2.58
N ASP A 128 -5.50 -1.35 2.57
CA ASP A 128 -6.14 -2.13 1.53
C ASP A 128 -7.66 -1.90 1.43
N ILE A 129 -8.30 -1.33 2.48
CA ILE A 129 -9.70 -0.92 2.44
C ILE A 129 -9.93 0.12 1.32
N GLY A 130 -9.01 1.07 1.16
CA GLY A 130 -9.04 2.11 0.12
C GLY A 130 -8.29 1.74 -1.16
N ASP A 131 -7.27 0.86 -1.07
CA ASP A 131 -6.42 0.47 -2.20
C ASP A 131 -7.03 -0.67 -3.02
N VAL A 132 -8.13 -0.36 -3.69
CA VAL A 132 -8.91 -1.34 -4.48
C VAL A 132 -8.86 -1.09 -5.98
N PHE A 133 -8.44 0.10 -6.42
CA PHE A 133 -8.46 0.51 -7.82
C PHE A 133 -7.17 0.11 -8.54
N ALA A 134 -7.26 -0.16 -9.84
CA ALA A 134 -6.08 -0.38 -10.68
C ALA A 134 -5.29 0.92 -10.90
N SER A 135 -5.95 2.06 -10.80
CA SER A 135 -5.49 3.39 -11.23
C SER A 135 -5.30 4.40 -10.10
N SER A 136 -5.57 4.06 -8.84
CA SER A 136 -5.64 5.08 -7.80
C SER A 136 -4.46 5.13 -6.84
N ASP A 137 -4.18 6.34 -6.35
CA ASP A 137 -3.29 6.59 -5.22
C ASP A 137 -4.11 6.55 -3.92
N VAL A 138 -3.57 5.96 -2.87
CA VAL A 138 -4.14 6.02 -1.52
C VAL A 138 -3.68 7.31 -0.83
N SER A 139 -4.58 7.98 -0.13
CA SER A 139 -4.27 9.25 0.55
C SER A 139 -3.76 9.08 1.98
N THR A 140 -4.06 7.97 2.60
CA THR A 140 -3.73 7.71 4.01
C THR A 140 -2.23 7.60 4.26
N GLY A 141 -1.74 8.20 5.35
CA GLY A 141 -0.33 8.20 5.74
C GLY A 141 0.56 9.08 4.87
N ARG A 142 -0.01 10.00 4.11
CA ARG A 142 0.70 10.88 3.16
C ARG A 142 1.83 11.69 3.79
N GLN A 143 1.68 12.10 5.03
CA GLN A 143 2.64 12.98 5.71
C GLN A 143 3.87 12.26 6.28
N ALA A 144 3.92 10.92 6.28
CA ALA A 144 5.10 10.18 6.75
C ALA A 144 6.39 10.57 6.01
N ARG A 145 6.28 11.01 4.76
CA ARG A 145 7.39 11.55 3.94
C ARG A 145 8.12 12.75 4.56
N HIS A 146 7.49 13.48 5.49
CA HIS A 146 8.12 14.62 6.16
C HIS A 146 9.29 14.21 7.04
N ILE A 147 9.31 12.97 7.54
CA ILE A 147 10.40 12.42 8.34
C ILE A 147 11.29 11.52 7.49
N ASP A 148 10.69 10.66 6.68
CA ASP A 148 11.44 9.76 5.82
C ASP A 148 10.83 9.71 4.41
N PRO A 149 11.40 10.45 3.45
CA PRO A 149 10.92 10.42 2.07
C PRO A 149 11.28 9.13 1.32
N THR A 150 12.17 8.30 1.85
CA THR A 150 12.67 7.08 1.22
C THR A 150 12.01 5.80 1.75
N ALA A 151 11.77 5.75 3.05
CA ALA A 151 11.03 4.67 3.68
C ALA A 151 9.56 5.05 3.69
N VAL A 152 8.83 4.53 2.80
CA VAL A 152 7.46 4.93 2.73
C VAL A 152 6.63 4.31 3.82
N GLN A 153 6.73 4.80 5.07
CA GLN A 153 5.44 5.21 5.48
C GLN A 153 4.66 3.98 5.95
N VAL A 154 3.40 3.91 5.52
CA VAL A 154 2.46 2.86 5.92
C VAL A 154 2.47 1.62 5.02
N PHE A 155 3.14 1.66 3.86
CA PHE A 155 3.16 0.56 2.89
C PHE A 155 4.46 -0.25 2.90
N ARG A 156 5.58 0.42 2.69
CA ARG A 156 6.92 -0.16 2.59
C ARG A 156 7.82 0.54 3.59
N GLN A 157 8.46 -0.22 4.45
CA GLN A 157 9.23 0.32 5.55
C GLN A 157 10.63 -0.28 5.57
N ASP A 158 11.63 0.59 5.37
CA ASP A 158 13.04 0.22 5.45
C ASP A 158 13.47 -0.02 6.89
N GLY A 159 14.54 -0.80 7.07
CA GLY A 159 15.15 -1.02 8.38
C GLY A 159 14.19 -1.58 9.43
N THR A 160 13.19 -2.33 9.02
CA THR A 160 12.09 -2.75 9.87
C THR A 160 12.25 -4.20 10.29
N VAL A 161 12.02 -4.49 11.57
CA VAL A 161 11.78 -5.84 12.10
C VAL A 161 10.30 -5.95 12.42
N GLN A 162 9.63 -6.93 11.83
CA GLN A 162 8.18 -7.10 11.90
C GLN A 162 7.80 -8.51 12.34
N TYR A 163 6.82 -8.61 13.21
CA TYR A 163 6.14 -9.84 13.56
C TYR A 163 4.70 -9.81 13.05
N GLN A 164 4.26 -10.94 12.47
CA GLN A 164 2.90 -11.12 11.96
C GLN A 164 2.37 -12.51 12.31
N ASN A 165 1.10 -12.58 12.71
CA ASN A 165 0.43 -13.85 12.96
C ASN A 165 -1.08 -13.74 12.76
N THR A 166 -1.73 -14.90 12.62
CA THR A 166 -3.18 -15.07 12.65
C THR A 166 -3.56 -15.96 13.81
N PHE A 167 -4.37 -15.44 14.74
CA PHE A 167 -4.88 -16.14 15.91
C PHE A 167 -6.40 -16.32 15.76
N GLY A 168 -6.83 -17.48 15.28
CA GLY A 168 -8.24 -17.70 14.94
C GLY A 168 -8.72 -16.72 13.87
N ASN A 169 -9.63 -15.84 14.24
CA ASN A 169 -10.18 -14.80 13.35
C ASN A 169 -9.44 -13.45 13.44
N PHE A 170 -8.37 -13.37 14.22
CA PHE A 170 -7.56 -12.15 14.35
C PHE A 170 -6.30 -12.23 13.52
N ASP A 171 -6.09 -11.28 12.62
CA ASP A 171 -4.81 -11.01 11.98
C ASP A 171 -4.11 -9.88 12.75
N PHE A 172 -2.88 -10.11 13.14
CA PHE A 172 -2.08 -9.18 13.93
C PHE A 172 -0.74 -8.92 13.27
N SER A 173 -0.29 -7.67 13.31
CA SER A 173 1.06 -7.27 12.94
C SER A 173 1.57 -6.22 13.90
N THR A 174 2.86 -6.31 14.23
CA THR A 174 3.59 -5.24 14.91
C THR A 174 5.01 -5.15 14.36
N ALA A 175 5.58 -3.96 14.37
CA ALA A 175 6.91 -3.73 13.84
C ALA A 175 7.64 -2.63 14.61
N TYR A 176 8.97 -2.76 14.63
CA TYR A 176 9.90 -1.72 15.02
C TYR A 176 10.73 -1.29 13.82
N ILE A 177 10.81 0.02 13.59
CA ILE A 177 11.52 0.65 12.48
C ILE A 177 12.78 1.25 13.04
N ILE A 178 13.92 0.73 12.60
CA ILE A 178 15.26 1.15 13.04
C ILE A 178 15.67 2.37 12.22
N GLY A 179 16.17 3.40 12.88
CA GLY A 179 16.72 4.57 12.20
C GLY A 179 17.86 4.21 11.25
N ASN A 180 17.99 4.99 10.22
CA ASN A 180 19.02 4.82 9.19
C ASN A 180 19.80 6.12 8.99
N ASN A 181 20.89 6.06 8.20
CA ASN A 181 21.72 7.24 7.90
C ASN A 181 21.36 7.90 6.56
N THR A 182 20.35 7.39 5.86
CA THR A 182 19.89 7.90 4.56
C THR A 182 18.74 8.89 4.70
N SER A 183 18.04 8.87 5.83
CA SER A 183 16.96 9.78 6.18
C SER A 183 17.12 10.32 7.59
N ASP A 184 16.25 11.24 7.98
CA ASP A 184 16.23 11.80 9.33
C ASP A 184 15.42 10.95 10.33
N LEU A 185 15.06 9.74 9.97
CA LEU A 185 14.40 8.78 10.85
C LEU A 185 15.31 8.36 12.00
N ASP A 186 14.87 8.57 13.25
CA ASP A 186 15.51 8.05 14.45
C ASP A 186 15.00 6.64 14.75
N TYR A 187 13.70 6.50 14.97
CA TYR A 187 13.02 5.20 15.10
C TYR A 187 11.52 5.34 14.82
N GLY A 188 10.88 4.20 14.68
CA GLY A 188 9.42 4.12 14.60
C GLY A 188 8.91 2.77 15.09
N TYR A 189 7.60 2.70 15.30
CA TYR A 189 6.91 1.46 15.59
C TYR A 189 5.48 1.54 15.09
N ASN A 190 4.90 0.37 14.78
CA ASN A 190 3.52 0.28 14.36
C ASN A 190 2.86 -1.01 14.85
N ALA A 191 1.54 -1.01 14.81
CA ALA A 191 0.73 -2.19 15.01
C ALA A 191 -0.57 -2.09 14.21
N ALA A 192 -1.08 -3.23 13.76
CA ALA A 192 -2.39 -3.36 13.16
C ALA A 192 -3.07 -4.64 13.64
N LEU A 193 -4.38 -4.57 13.79
CA LEU A 193 -5.22 -5.70 14.17
C LEU A 193 -6.48 -5.68 13.31
N ARG A 194 -6.80 -6.82 12.69
CA ARG A 194 -8.03 -7.06 11.98
C ARG A 194 -8.75 -8.27 12.60
N TYR A 195 -10.06 -8.15 12.76
CA TYR A 195 -10.92 -9.24 13.15
C TYR A 195 -11.86 -9.61 12.01
N THR A 196 -12.00 -10.88 11.68
CA THR A 196 -12.96 -11.35 10.67
C THR A 196 -14.15 -12.02 11.34
N LEU A 197 -15.32 -11.37 11.27
CA LEU A 197 -16.59 -11.89 11.73
C LEU A 197 -17.32 -12.54 10.56
N ASP A 198 -17.49 -13.85 10.59
CA ASP A 198 -18.31 -14.59 9.63
C ASP A 198 -19.76 -14.65 10.16
N MET A 199 -20.69 -14.06 9.40
CA MET A 199 -22.12 -13.97 9.76
C MET A 199 -22.98 -14.93 8.92
N GLY A 200 -22.34 -15.93 8.30
CA GLY A 200 -23.01 -16.88 7.40
C GLY A 200 -23.60 -16.20 6.16
N ASP A 201 -24.89 -16.39 5.93
CA ASP A 201 -25.59 -15.81 4.77
C ASP A 201 -25.63 -14.27 4.78
N ALA A 202 -25.43 -13.65 5.94
CA ALA A 202 -25.32 -12.20 6.07
C ALA A 202 -23.92 -11.67 5.70
N GLY A 203 -23.02 -12.52 5.24
CA GLY A 203 -21.70 -12.13 4.75
C GLY A 203 -20.61 -12.09 5.80
N LYS A 204 -19.53 -11.35 5.53
CA LYS A 204 -18.37 -11.23 6.42
C LYS A 204 -18.05 -9.78 6.69
N LEU A 205 -17.78 -9.43 7.94
CA LEU A 205 -17.33 -8.10 8.36
C LEU A 205 -15.90 -8.20 8.88
N ALA A 206 -15.03 -7.31 8.42
CA ALA A 206 -13.60 -7.31 8.77
C ALA A 206 -13.15 -5.94 9.31
N PRO A 207 -13.51 -5.58 10.57
CA PRO A 207 -13.01 -4.36 11.21
C PRO A 207 -11.50 -4.42 11.43
N VAL A 208 -10.85 -3.25 11.27
CA VAL A 208 -9.41 -3.05 11.38
C VAL A 208 -9.13 -1.81 12.21
N ILE A 209 -8.09 -1.90 13.04
CA ILE A 209 -7.43 -0.75 13.65
C ILE A 209 -5.95 -0.75 13.29
N ALA A 210 -5.38 0.43 13.10
CA ALA A 210 -3.97 0.60 12.76
C ALA A 210 -3.38 1.82 13.47
N PHE A 211 -2.11 1.71 13.83
CA PHE A 211 -1.36 2.78 14.48
C PHE A 211 0.10 2.76 14.07
N GLN A 212 0.70 3.95 13.89
CA GLN A 212 2.14 4.12 13.72
C GLN A 212 2.61 5.40 14.41
N LYS A 213 3.79 5.34 15.00
CA LYS A 213 4.54 6.52 15.43
C LYS A 213 5.97 6.43 14.93
N THR A 214 6.46 7.54 14.40
CA THR A 214 7.84 7.67 13.91
C THR A 214 8.43 8.95 14.50
N ARG A 215 9.71 8.92 14.83
CA ARG A 215 10.46 10.07 15.35
C ARG A 215 11.60 10.43 14.44
N ALA A 216 11.79 11.74 14.22
CA ALA A 216 12.94 12.27 13.50
C ALA A 216 14.16 12.41 14.42
N LYS A 217 15.36 12.31 13.85
CA LYS A 217 16.61 12.66 14.54
C LYS A 217 16.61 14.15 14.86
N GLN A 218 17.01 14.46 16.07
CA GLN A 218 17.24 15.84 16.50
C GLN A 218 18.66 16.24 16.12
N SER A 219 18.87 16.71 14.89
CA SER A 219 20.16 17.18 14.42
C SER A 219 20.02 18.57 13.77
N ASP A 220 21.08 19.39 13.90
CA ASP A 220 21.12 20.73 13.29
C ASP A 220 21.08 20.71 11.75
N ASN A 221 21.33 19.55 11.16
CA ASN A 221 21.31 19.30 9.70
C ASN A 221 20.06 18.53 9.26
N SER A 222 18.98 18.56 10.04
CA SER A 222 17.75 17.83 9.70
C SER A 222 17.18 18.30 8.37
N ARG A 223 16.89 17.34 7.48
CA ARG A 223 16.20 17.56 6.20
C ARG A 223 14.69 17.64 6.37
N THR A 224 14.19 17.45 7.57
CA THR A 224 12.77 17.36 7.90
C THR A 224 12.08 18.72 8.02
N ASN A 225 12.78 19.84 7.78
CA ASN A 225 12.28 21.19 8.03
C ASN A 225 11.71 21.37 9.45
N GLY A 226 12.35 20.73 10.44
CA GLY A 226 11.95 20.78 11.84
C GLY A 226 10.85 19.79 12.22
N ALA A 227 10.45 18.87 11.36
CA ALA A 227 9.54 17.79 11.74
C ALA A 227 10.17 16.95 12.87
N ASP A 228 9.40 16.68 13.91
CA ASP A 228 9.83 15.91 15.09
C ASP A 228 9.21 14.53 15.11
N THR A 229 7.88 14.45 15.06
CA THR A 229 7.18 13.17 15.07
C THR A 229 6.14 13.10 13.98
N PHE A 230 5.93 11.88 13.47
CA PHE A 230 4.77 11.52 12.68
C PHE A 230 3.96 10.49 13.49
N THR A 231 2.67 10.75 13.68
CA THR A 231 1.73 9.83 14.33
C THR A 231 0.60 9.57 13.37
N TYR A 232 0.26 8.31 13.17
CA TYR A 232 -0.82 7.84 12.34
C TYR A 232 -1.74 6.93 13.13
N GLY A 233 -3.05 7.11 12.98
CA GLY A 233 -4.07 6.23 13.53
C GLY A 233 -5.20 6.06 12.54
N GLY A 234 -5.72 4.83 12.44
CA GLY A 234 -6.80 4.51 11.53
C GLY A 234 -7.74 3.45 12.08
N VAL A 235 -9.02 3.57 11.73
CA VAL A 235 -10.06 2.58 11.97
C VAL A 235 -10.86 2.39 10.69
N GLY A 236 -11.24 1.16 10.38
CA GLY A 236 -12.00 0.89 9.16
C GLY A 236 -12.57 -0.50 9.15
N THR A 237 -13.27 -0.84 8.09
CA THR A 237 -13.84 -2.17 7.91
C THR A 237 -14.03 -2.48 6.43
N ARG A 238 -14.00 -3.76 6.10
CA ARG A 238 -14.55 -4.33 4.87
C ARG A 238 -15.76 -5.18 5.19
N TYR A 239 -16.76 -5.11 4.35
CA TYR A 239 -17.93 -5.99 4.38
C TYR A 239 -18.05 -6.73 3.06
N TYR A 240 -18.20 -8.04 3.11
CA TYR A 240 -18.29 -8.92 1.95
C TYR A 240 -19.63 -9.61 1.94
N LEU A 241 -20.36 -9.50 0.82
CA LEU A 241 -21.65 -10.19 0.59
C LEU A 241 -21.71 -10.69 -0.85
N GLY A 242 -21.53 -11.98 -1.05
CA GLY A 242 -21.45 -12.56 -2.38
C GLY A 242 -20.35 -11.90 -3.22
N SER A 243 -20.73 -11.32 -4.35
CA SER A 243 -19.82 -10.60 -5.25
C SER A 243 -19.58 -9.13 -4.88
N LEU A 244 -20.18 -8.64 -3.80
CA LEU A 244 -20.05 -7.25 -3.34
C LEU A 244 -19.05 -7.16 -2.20
N MET A 245 -18.11 -6.21 -2.30
CA MET A 245 -17.29 -5.74 -1.19
C MET A 245 -17.52 -4.24 -0.98
N LEU A 246 -17.77 -3.85 0.26
CA LEU A 246 -17.83 -2.47 0.69
C LEU A 246 -16.70 -2.19 1.68
N GLY A 247 -16.05 -1.06 1.54
CA GLY A 247 -14.99 -0.58 2.42
C GLY A 247 -15.31 0.80 2.98
N LEU A 248 -15.02 1.02 4.26
CA LEU A 248 -15.08 2.31 4.90
C LEU A 248 -13.88 2.45 5.83
N LEU A 249 -13.16 3.56 5.72
CA LEU A 249 -12.08 3.88 6.63
C LEU A 249 -12.09 5.35 7.05
N TYR A 250 -11.56 5.57 8.23
CA TYR A 250 -11.14 6.88 8.72
C TYR A 250 -9.70 6.78 9.21
N SER A 251 -8.87 7.73 8.83
CA SER A 251 -7.53 7.89 9.39
C SER A 251 -7.22 9.34 9.71
N GLN A 252 -6.36 9.51 10.70
CA GLN A 252 -5.74 10.79 11.01
C GLN A 252 -4.24 10.57 11.12
N ASP A 253 -3.48 11.42 10.44
CA ASP A 253 -2.05 11.55 10.69
C ASP A 253 -1.68 12.96 11.14
N THR A 254 -0.61 13.05 11.91
CA THR A 254 -0.14 14.32 12.49
C THR A 254 1.38 14.35 12.42
N VAL A 255 1.90 15.45 11.91
CA VAL A 255 3.33 15.79 12.02
C VAL A 255 3.47 16.94 13.02
N THR A 256 4.30 16.74 14.05
CA THR A 256 4.69 17.80 14.99
C THR A 256 6.02 18.40 14.58
N TYR A 257 6.28 19.65 14.99
CA TYR A 257 7.49 20.39 14.62
C TYR A 257 8.17 20.99 15.85
N THR A 258 9.52 21.05 15.82
CA THR A 258 10.33 21.65 16.89
C THR A 258 10.62 23.13 16.71
N ASN A 259 10.36 23.68 15.51
CA ASN A 259 10.72 25.05 15.11
C ASN A 259 9.59 26.09 15.32
N GLY A 260 8.58 25.73 16.12
CA GLY A 260 7.47 26.61 16.45
C GLY A 260 6.35 26.70 15.41
N TYR A 261 6.40 25.90 14.34
CA TYR A 261 5.28 25.74 13.42
C TYR A 261 4.14 24.97 14.08
N ALA A 262 2.92 25.25 13.65
CA ALA A 262 1.75 24.47 14.05
C ALA A 262 1.85 23.03 13.54
N ASP A 263 1.26 22.09 14.28
CA ASP A 263 1.14 20.69 13.86
C ASP A 263 0.36 20.61 12.53
N SER A 264 0.87 19.79 11.61
CA SER A 264 0.15 19.45 10.38
C SER A 264 -0.68 18.21 10.58
N LYS A 265 -1.97 18.27 10.29
CA LYS A 265 -2.92 17.17 10.51
C LYS A 265 -3.66 16.85 9.21
N ASP A 266 -3.56 15.60 8.76
CA ASP A 266 -4.44 15.05 7.71
C ASP A 266 -5.60 14.31 8.38
N LYS A 267 -6.83 14.63 8.00
CA LYS A 267 -8.03 13.87 8.33
C LYS A 267 -8.58 13.27 7.06
N ASN A 268 -8.66 11.95 7.00
CA ASN A 268 -9.00 11.23 5.79
C ASN A 268 -10.19 10.29 6.00
N TRP A 269 -11.15 10.34 5.08
CA TRP A 269 -12.28 9.41 4.97
C TRP A 269 -12.25 8.79 3.58
N GLU A 270 -12.38 7.47 3.51
CA GLU A 270 -12.53 6.77 2.24
C GLU A 270 -13.67 5.76 2.31
N PHE A 271 -14.49 5.76 1.29
CA PHE A 271 -15.50 4.76 1.03
C PHE A 271 -15.17 4.07 -0.30
N THR A 272 -15.28 2.75 -0.35
CA THR A 272 -15.06 1.95 -1.55
C THR A 272 -16.14 0.91 -1.72
N ALA A 273 -16.48 0.62 -2.97
CA ALA A 273 -17.34 -0.50 -3.35
C ALA A 273 -16.74 -1.20 -4.56
N VAL A 274 -16.68 -2.52 -4.49
CA VAL A 274 -16.21 -3.41 -5.55
C VAL A 274 -17.32 -4.43 -5.83
N TYR A 275 -17.68 -4.59 -7.08
CA TYR A 275 -18.69 -5.55 -7.49
C TYR A 275 -18.20 -6.37 -8.68
N ASP A 276 -18.08 -7.69 -8.46
CA ASP A 276 -17.79 -8.65 -9.52
C ASP A 276 -19.11 -9.00 -10.25
N ILE A 277 -19.31 -8.43 -11.44
CA ILE A 277 -20.48 -8.68 -12.27
C ILE A 277 -20.49 -10.16 -12.69
N ASN A 278 -19.31 -10.69 -13.03
CA ASN A 278 -19.07 -12.09 -13.36
C ASN A 278 -17.57 -12.40 -13.21
N SER A 279 -17.09 -13.54 -13.71
CA SER A 279 -15.68 -13.95 -13.65
C SER A 279 -14.72 -12.98 -14.32
N ASP A 280 -15.18 -12.23 -15.31
CA ASP A 280 -14.35 -11.43 -16.20
C ASP A 280 -14.48 -9.93 -15.94
N TRP A 281 -15.65 -9.46 -15.50
CA TRP A 281 -15.95 -8.06 -15.28
C TRP A 281 -16.02 -7.70 -13.80
N THR A 282 -15.24 -6.71 -13.40
CA THR A 282 -15.30 -6.07 -12.08
C THR A 282 -15.51 -4.56 -12.27
N VAL A 283 -16.44 -3.98 -11.53
CA VAL A 283 -16.64 -2.53 -11.43
C VAL A 283 -16.33 -2.06 -10.02
N ARG A 284 -15.77 -0.85 -9.93
CA ARG A 284 -15.41 -0.24 -8.65
C ARG A 284 -15.85 1.21 -8.60
N THR A 285 -16.25 1.64 -7.42
CA THR A 285 -16.46 3.07 -7.14
C THR A 285 -15.96 3.39 -5.76
N GLY A 286 -15.61 4.63 -5.53
CA GLY A 286 -15.18 5.10 -4.23
C GLY A 286 -15.26 6.60 -4.10
N TYR A 287 -15.34 7.05 -2.86
CA TYR A 287 -15.25 8.46 -2.49
C TYR A 287 -14.14 8.64 -1.48
N ARG A 288 -13.31 9.65 -1.67
CA ARG A 288 -12.20 10.00 -0.80
C ARG A 288 -12.30 11.47 -0.43
N TYR A 289 -12.21 11.73 0.88
CA TYR A 289 -12.12 13.05 1.44
C TYR A 289 -10.90 13.15 2.34
N LEU A 290 -9.99 14.06 2.03
CA LEU A 290 -8.85 14.41 2.86
C LEU A 290 -8.87 15.92 3.11
N ASN A 291 -8.65 16.32 4.36
CA ASN A 291 -8.45 17.70 4.77
C ASN A 291 -7.17 17.83 5.57
N ASN A 292 -6.23 18.62 5.09
CA ASN A 292 -5.02 18.97 5.84
C ASN A 292 -5.21 20.30 6.56
N GLU A 293 -4.87 20.32 7.85
CA GLU A 293 -4.92 21.48 8.71
C GLU A 293 -3.49 21.79 9.23
N GLY A 294 -3.07 23.04 9.15
CA GLY A 294 -1.80 23.54 9.73
C GLY A 294 -0.52 23.19 8.98
N GLY A 295 -0.61 22.53 7.84
CA GLY A 295 0.55 22.12 7.04
C GLY A 295 0.44 22.54 5.59
N ASP A 296 -0.07 21.67 4.76
CA ASP A 296 -0.24 21.89 3.33
C ASP A 296 -1.57 22.59 2.96
N GLU A 297 -2.53 22.65 3.89
CA GLU A 297 -3.88 23.24 3.70
C GLU A 297 -4.62 22.66 2.49
N LEU A 298 -4.31 21.42 2.13
CA LEU A 298 -4.87 20.71 0.99
C LEU A 298 -6.23 20.10 1.34
N VAL A 299 -7.21 20.26 0.45
CA VAL A 299 -8.49 19.56 0.53
C VAL A 299 -8.68 18.68 -0.71
N LEU A 300 -8.77 17.38 -0.52
CA LEU A 300 -9.06 16.42 -1.58
C LEU A 300 -10.51 15.95 -1.47
N ARG A 301 -11.22 15.89 -2.61
CA ARG A 301 -12.54 15.31 -2.75
C ARG A 301 -12.60 14.59 -4.09
N ASP A 302 -12.40 13.28 -4.04
CA ASP A 302 -12.35 12.45 -5.25
C ASP A 302 -13.52 11.48 -5.26
N THR A 303 -14.18 11.35 -6.40
CA THR A 303 -15.08 10.22 -6.69
C THR A 303 -14.50 9.44 -7.86
N THR A 304 -14.21 8.17 -7.64
CA THR A 304 -13.62 7.28 -8.65
C THR A 304 -14.67 6.30 -9.16
N PHE A 305 -14.70 6.11 -10.49
CA PHE A 305 -15.43 5.03 -11.16
C PHE A 305 -14.44 4.25 -12.01
N GLU A 306 -14.40 2.94 -11.86
CA GLU A 306 -13.49 2.06 -12.59
C GLU A 306 -14.21 0.82 -13.08
N ALA A 307 -13.92 0.41 -14.31
CA ALA A 307 -14.31 -0.87 -14.89
C ALA A 307 -13.03 -1.62 -15.30
N GLN A 308 -12.98 -2.90 -14.97
CA GLN A 308 -11.89 -3.81 -15.33
C GLN A 308 -12.45 -5.05 -16.02
N TYR A 309 -11.81 -5.46 -17.12
CA TYR A 309 -12.08 -6.69 -17.83
C TYR A 309 -10.86 -7.59 -17.81
N LYS A 310 -11.01 -8.84 -17.35
CA LYS A 310 -9.97 -9.86 -17.37
C LYS A 310 -9.93 -10.51 -18.75
N LEU A 311 -8.84 -10.35 -19.46
CA LEU A 311 -8.57 -11.02 -20.74
C LEU A 311 -8.15 -12.48 -20.51
N THR A 312 -7.40 -12.70 -19.44
CA THR A 312 -6.96 -14.01 -18.95
C THR A 312 -6.85 -13.94 -17.42
N PRO A 313 -6.61 -15.06 -16.70
CA PRO A 313 -6.31 -15.00 -15.27
C PRO A 313 -5.10 -14.11 -14.90
N ARG A 314 -4.24 -13.79 -15.87
CA ARG A 314 -3.00 -13.02 -15.68
C ARG A 314 -2.97 -11.70 -16.43
N SER A 315 -4.02 -11.34 -17.16
CA SER A 315 -4.05 -10.08 -17.90
C SER A 315 -5.41 -9.42 -17.85
N SER A 316 -5.40 -8.10 -17.76
CA SER A 316 -6.62 -7.29 -17.71
C SER A 316 -6.43 -5.95 -18.40
N ILE A 317 -7.53 -5.43 -18.91
CA ILE A 317 -7.67 -4.03 -19.29
C ILE A 317 -8.57 -3.32 -18.29
N TYR A 318 -8.33 -2.04 -18.08
CA TYR A 318 -9.15 -1.24 -17.17
C TYR A 318 -9.27 0.19 -17.67
N THR A 319 -10.36 0.83 -17.27
CA THR A 319 -10.56 2.26 -17.45
C THR A 319 -11.16 2.86 -16.19
N ALA A 320 -10.74 4.05 -15.86
CA ALA A 320 -11.25 4.78 -14.70
C ALA A 320 -11.43 6.25 -15.02
N TYR A 321 -12.39 6.88 -14.35
CA TYR A 321 -12.58 8.31 -14.33
C TYR A 321 -12.65 8.81 -12.89
N ILE A 322 -11.84 9.80 -12.58
CA ILE A 322 -11.72 10.39 -11.26
C ILE A 322 -12.27 11.83 -11.32
N LEU A 323 -13.43 12.02 -10.69
CA LEU A 323 -14.00 13.33 -10.48
C LEU A 323 -13.34 13.97 -9.27
N ARG A 324 -12.64 15.09 -9.47
CA ARG A 324 -12.03 15.89 -8.43
C ARG A 324 -12.77 17.19 -8.21
N ASN A 325 -13.06 17.49 -6.95
CA ASN A 325 -13.66 18.77 -6.51
C ASN A 325 -13.03 19.17 -5.17
N GLY A 326 -11.72 19.18 -5.14
CA GLY A 326 -10.93 19.59 -3.98
C GLY A 326 -10.38 21.00 -4.15
N GLN A 327 -9.36 21.29 -3.38
CA GLN A 327 -8.63 22.56 -3.39
C GLN A 327 -7.14 22.27 -3.21
N ASP A 328 -6.32 22.74 -4.13
CA ASP A 328 -4.87 22.73 -3.96
C ASP A 328 -4.49 23.52 -2.72
N GLY A 329 -3.51 23.00 -2.02
CA GLY A 329 -3.05 23.60 -0.79
C GLY A 329 -1.91 24.59 -1.01
N LYS A 330 -1.53 25.22 0.09
CA LYS A 330 -0.34 26.03 0.19
C LYS A 330 0.40 25.65 1.46
N ASN A 331 1.61 25.12 1.31
CA ASN A 331 2.41 24.75 2.47
C ASN A 331 2.72 25.98 3.32
N VAL A 332 2.33 25.94 4.58
CA VAL A 332 2.42 27.10 5.50
C VAL A 332 3.85 27.52 5.80
N MET A 333 4.84 26.62 5.71
CA MET A 333 6.24 26.91 5.97
C MET A 333 6.94 27.50 4.76
N THR A 334 6.68 26.96 3.58
CA THR A 334 7.42 27.30 2.35
C THR A 334 6.67 28.25 1.44
N GLY A 335 5.36 28.42 1.65
CA GLY A 335 4.46 29.16 0.77
C GLY A 335 4.27 28.56 -0.62
N ARG A 336 4.78 27.33 -0.86
CA ARG A 336 4.67 26.64 -2.15
C ARG A 336 3.30 25.99 -2.31
N SER A 337 2.79 25.99 -3.53
CA SER A 337 1.59 25.25 -3.87
C SER A 337 1.79 23.74 -3.68
N VAL A 338 0.75 23.08 -3.19
CA VAL A 338 0.73 21.64 -2.95
C VAL A 338 -0.45 21.05 -3.70
N SER A 339 -0.16 20.06 -4.54
CA SER A 339 -1.14 19.26 -5.27
C SER A 339 -1.16 17.82 -4.74
N PHE A 340 -2.07 16.99 -5.22
CA PHE A 340 -2.17 15.59 -4.81
C PHE A 340 -1.81 14.64 -5.95
N GLY A 341 -0.79 13.80 -5.72
CA GLY A 341 -0.40 12.77 -6.66
C GLY A 341 0.07 13.31 -8.02
N GLY A 342 0.65 14.53 -8.04
CA GLY A 342 1.21 15.16 -9.23
C GLY A 342 0.19 15.88 -10.13
N SER A 343 -1.06 16.10 -9.65
CA SER A 343 -2.08 16.88 -10.35
C SER A 343 -2.86 17.77 -9.39
N SER A 344 -3.59 18.76 -9.92
CA SER A 344 -4.45 19.61 -9.12
C SER A 344 -5.54 18.81 -8.39
N ALA A 345 -5.87 19.21 -7.17
CA ALA A 345 -6.96 18.62 -6.40
C ALA A 345 -8.35 18.99 -6.95
N SER A 346 -8.43 19.91 -7.89
CA SER A 346 -9.68 20.36 -8.54
C SER A 346 -9.86 19.83 -9.97
N GLU A 347 -8.83 19.18 -10.55
CA GLU A 347 -8.86 18.72 -11.94
C GLU A 347 -9.19 17.23 -12.02
N SER A 348 -10.31 16.93 -12.67
CA SER A 348 -10.71 15.56 -12.98
C SER A 348 -9.83 14.96 -14.07
N PHE A 349 -9.63 13.64 -14.03
CA PHE A 349 -8.79 12.95 -15.00
C PHE A 349 -9.28 11.52 -15.25
N TYR A 350 -8.76 10.92 -16.32
CA TYR A 350 -9.04 9.53 -16.65
C TYR A 350 -7.78 8.67 -16.64
N HIS A 351 -7.99 7.36 -16.55
CA HIS A 351 -7.00 6.34 -16.83
C HIS A 351 -7.57 5.28 -17.77
N ALA A 352 -6.73 4.77 -18.66
CA ALA A 352 -7.01 3.54 -19.40
C ALA A 352 -5.70 2.73 -19.48
N GLY A 353 -5.76 1.46 -19.16
CA GLY A 353 -4.54 0.68 -19.09
C GLY A 353 -4.71 -0.81 -19.35
N LEU A 354 -3.57 -1.46 -19.54
CA LEU A 354 -3.43 -2.90 -19.64
C LEU A 354 -2.40 -3.37 -18.62
N ARG A 355 -2.69 -4.51 -17.99
CA ARG A 355 -1.81 -5.16 -17.04
C ARG A 355 -1.65 -6.62 -17.40
N TYR A 356 -0.40 -7.10 -17.39
CA TYR A 356 -0.04 -8.50 -17.49
C TYR A 356 0.80 -8.89 -16.27
N GLU A 357 0.46 -10.00 -15.64
CA GLU A 357 1.14 -10.55 -14.46
C GLU A 357 1.62 -11.97 -14.76
N PHE A 358 2.82 -12.34 -14.27
CA PHE A 358 3.42 -13.65 -14.51
C PHE A 358 4.11 -14.21 -13.27
#